data_bbd2cb6b6397b3e33db6cdf765c0b676
#
_entry.id   bbd2cb6b6397b3e33db6cdf765c0b676
#
_cell.length_a   1.000
_cell.length_b   1.000
_cell.length_c   1.000
_cell.angle_alpha   90.00
_cell.angle_beta   90.00
_cell.angle_gamma   90.00
#
_symmetry.space_group_name_H-M   'P 1'
#
loop_
_entity.id
_entity.type
_entity.pdbx_description
1 polymer ?
#
loop_
_entity_poly.entity_id
_entity_poly.type
_entity_poly.pdbx_seq_one_letter_code
_entity_poly.pdbx_strand_id
1 'polypeptide(L)'
;MGSRERLAFDLLLYTAQRSGDVRQMGHQHVQAGAILVRQEKTKAFLELPIHPRLKASLDTVPTGQMLFLVTQSRVGFTAGGFGNWFRGACRAAGIPDRSAHGLRKSAATRLADAGCTEAQIKAVTGHQTSKEVERYTKARDQRLLAQDAFAMIGGTQREQTLANPAGKLAKSNGN
;
A
#
# COMPACT_ATOMS: atom_id res chain seq x y z
N MET A 1 12.85 -16.15 7.88
CA MET A 1 11.59 -16.36 8.65
C MET A 1 10.96 -14.99 8.89
N GLY A 2 9.66 -14.85 8.63
CA GLY A 2 8.94 -13.61 8.89
C GLY A 2 8.76 -13.41 10.39
N SER A 3 9.18 -12.25 10.90
CA SER A 3 8.90 -11.90 12.30
C SER A 3 7.47 -11.35 12.44
N ARG A 4 6.94 -11.39 13.65
CA ARG A 4 5.64 -10.78 13.99
C ARG A 4 5.62 -9.28 13.68
N GLU A 5 6.74 -8.60 13.87
CA GLU A 5 6.95 -7.19 13.57
C GLU A 5 6.85 -6.94 12.06
N ARG A 6 7.45 -7.82 11.26
CA ARG A 6 7.35 -7.76 9.80
C ARG A 6 5.93 -8.00 9.33
N LEU A 7 5.24 -8.98 9.86
CA LEU A 7 3.84 -9.25 9.56
C LEU A 7 2.94 -8.04 9.89
N ALA A 8 3.15 -7.41 11.05
CA ALA A 8 2.40 -6.21 11.44
C ALA A 8 2.67 -5.04 10.48
N PHE A 9 3.94 -4.85 10.09
CA PHE A 9 4.32 -3.85 9.11
C PHE A 9 3.64 -4.10 7.75
N ASP A 10 3.68 -5.33 7.25
CA ASP A 10 3.10 -5.69 5.96
C ASP A 10 1.58 -5.56 5.97
N LEU A 11 0.91 -6.01 7.04
CA LEU A 11 -0.54 -5.80 7.21
C LEU A 11 -0.91 -4.31 7.17
N LEU A 12 -0.24 -3.47 7.97
CA LEU A 12 -0.51 -2.03 8.01
C LEU A 12 -0.25 -1.35 6.66
N LEU A 13 0.83 -1.72 5.98
CA LEU A 13 1.26 -1.08 4.73
C LEU A 13 0.42 -1.50 3.54
N TYR A 14 0.16 -2.81 3.38
CA TYR A 14 -0.49 -3.34 2.19
C TYR A 14 -2.02 -3.37 2.27
N THR A 15 -2.60 -3.31 3.47
CA THR A 15 -4.04 -3.11 3.62
C THR A 15 -4.43 -1.65 3.78
N ALA A 16 -3.49 -0.78 4.14
CA ALA A 16 -3.74 0.62 4.47
C ALA A 16 -4.79 0.81 5.58
N GLN A 17 -5.05 -0.20 6.43
CA GLN A 17 -6.07 -0.12 7.45
C GLN A 17 -5.56 0.50 8.76
N ARG A 18 -6.47 0.92 9.63
CA ARG A 18 -6.14 1.42 10.97
C ARG A 18 -5.65 0.27 11.83
N SER A 19 -4.83 0.58 12.83
CA SER A 19 -4.32 -0.44 13.76
C SER A 19 -5.43 -1.20 14.50
N GLY A 20 -6.56 -0.54 14.76
CA GLY A 20 -7.76 -1.18 15.31
C GLY A 20 -8.29 -2.29 14.42
N ASP A 21 -8.40 -2.02 13.13
CA ASP A 21 -8.88 -2.99 12.13
C ASP A 21 -7.83 -4.10 11.91
N VAL A 22 -6.55 -3.73 11.75
CA VAL A 22 -5.45 -4.68 11.48
C VAL A 22 -5.27 -5.72 12.59
N ARG A 23 -5.38 -5.32 13.85
CA ARG A 23 -5.22 -6.25 14.98
C ARG A 23 -6.34 -7.29 15.11
N GLN A 24 -7.45 -7.07 14.42
CA GLN A 24 -8.59 -8.01 14.38
C GLN A 24 -8.57 -8.94 13.15
N MET A 25 -7.64 -8.71 12.21
CA MET A 25 -7.53 -9.55 11.03
C MET A 25 -7.02 -10.95 11.38
N GLY A 26 -7.54 -11.93 10.67
CA GLY A 26 -7.16 -13.33 10.81
C GLY A 26 -7.56 -14.15 9.59
N HIS A 27 -7.24 -15.44 9.59
CA HIS A 27 -7.50 -16.36 8.47
C HIS A 27 -8.97 -16.37 8.04
N GLN A 28 -9.90 -16.20 8.99
CA GLN A 28 -11.35 -16.15 8.73
C GLN A 28 -11.77 -14.99 7.84
N HIS A 29 -10.93 -13.97 7.70
CA HIS A 29 -11.20 -12.81 6.82
C HIS A 29 -10.59 -12.99 5.42
N VAL A 30 -9.86 -14.06 5.16
CA VAL A 30 -9.26 -14.32 3.86
C VAL A 30 -10.20 -15.17 3.02
N GLN A 31 -10.63 -14.65 1.88
CA GLN A 31 -11.49 -15.34 0.94
C GLN A 31 -11.07 -15.00 -0.49
N ALA A 32 -11.04 -15.98 -1.36
CA ALA A 32 -10.75 -15.82 -2.79
C ALA A 32 -9.55 -14.92 -3.12
N GLY A 33 -8.48 -14.96 -2.31
CA GLY A 33 -7.27 -14.14 -2.52
C GLY A 33 -7.38 -12.69 -2.05
N ALA A 34 -8.43 -12.34 -1.32
CA ALA A 34 -8.64 -11.03 -0.71
C ALA A 34 -8.80 -11.10 0.80
N ILE A 35 -8.55 -10.00 1.50
CA ILE A 35 -8.89 -9.80 2.91
C ILE A 35 -10.17 -8.97 2.97
N LEU A 36 -11.21 -9.52 3.60
CA LEU A 36 -12.46 -8.82 3.86
C LEU A 36 -12.32 -8.02 5.16
N VAL A 37 -12.56 -6.72 5.08
CA VAL A 37 -12.40 -5.80 6.23
C VAL A 37 -13.69 -5.04 6.45
N ARG A 38 -14.26 -5.12 7.65
CA ARG A 38 -15.29 -4.20 8.11
C ARG A 38 -14.64 -3.19 9.06
N GLN A 39 -14.43 -1.97 8.61
CA GLN A 39 -13.77 -0.93 9.42
C GLN A 39 -14.59 -0.61 10.67
N GLU A 40 -13.95 -0.63 11.83
CA GLU A 40 -14.60 -0.35 13.12
C GLU A 40 -15.16 1.09 13.17
N LYS A 41 -14.40 2.07 12.71
CA LYS A 41 -14.75 3.49 12.80
C LYS A 41 -15.83 3.91 11.78
N THR A 42 -15.69 3.51 10.51
CA THR A 42 -16.54 4.00 9.41
C THR A 42 -17.63 3.04 9.02
N LYS A 43 -17.58 1.80 9.54
CA LYS A 43 -18.44 0.67 9.18
C LYS A 43 -18.35 0.27 7.70
N ALA A 44 -17.42 0.88 6.95
CA ALA A 44 -17.18 0.53 5.55
C ALA A 44 -16.75 -0.93 5.43
N PHE A 45 -17.31 -1.62 4.44
CA PHE A 45 -16.89 -2.96 4.05
C PHE A 45 -15.95 -2.85 2.85
N LEU A 46 -14.78 -3.47 2.95
CA LEU A 46 -13.74 -3.45 1.94
C LEU A 46 -13.31 -4.87 1.63
N GLU A 47 -13.14 -5.15 0.35
CA GLU A 47 -12.49 -6.36 -0.16
C GLU A 47 -11.13 -5.96 -0.73
N LEU A 48 -10.06 -6.35 -0.05
CA LEU A 48 -8.69 -5.92 -0.36
C LEU A 48 -7.91 -7.08 -0.96
N PRO A 49 -7.57 -7.06 -2.26
CA PRO A 49 -6.69 -8.06 -2.85
C PRO A 49 -5.37 -8.19 -2.09
N ILE A 50 -4.94 -9.43 -1.84
CA ILE A 50 -3.72 -9.69 -1.08
C ILE A 50 -2.50 -9.42 -1.97
N HIS A 51 -1.76 -8.37 -1.65
CA HIS A 51 -0.49 -8.07 -2.32
C HIS A 51 0.52 -9.23 -2.11
N PRO A 52 1.32 -9.63 -3.13
CA PRO A 52 2.23 -10.78 -3.02
C PRO A 52 3.18 -10.75 -1.81
N ARG A 53 3.71 -9.57 -1.46
CA ARG A 53 4.56 -9.41 -0.27
C ARG A 53 3.80 -9.62 1.04
N LEU A 54 2.53 -9.21 1.11
CA LEU A 54 1.68 -9.49 2.26
C LEU A 54 1.38 -10.99 2.34
N LYS A 55 1.08 -11.62 1.20
CA LYS A 55 0.84 -13.07 1.15
C LYS A 55 2.02 -13.84 1.73
N ALA A 56 3.25 -13.52 1.33
CA ALA A 56 4.45 -14.17 1.86
C ALA A 56 4.58 -14.06 3.39
N SER A 57 4.15 -12.94 3.98
CA SER A 57 4.12 -12.78 5.44
C SER A 57 2.97 -13.55 6.09
N LEU A 58 1.78 -13.59 5.45
CA LEU A 58 0.63 -14.36 5.95
C LEU A 58 0.88 -15.86 5.95
N ASP A 59 1.59 -16.37 4.95
CA ASP A 59 1.93 -17.79 4.82
C ASP A 59 2.84 -18.31 5.96
N THR A 60 3.44 -17.39 6.74
CA THR A 60 4.23 -17.76 7.94
C THR A 60 3.37 -17.91 9.20
N VAL A 61 2.10 -17.52 9.16
CA VAL A 61 1.19 -17.58 10.32
C VAL A 61 0.63 -19.01 10.45
N PRO A 62 0.68 -19.62 11.65
CA PRO A 62 0.09 -20.94 11.86
C PRO A 62 -1.41 -20.97 11.55
N THR A 63 -1.86 -22.00 10.84
CA THR A 63 -3.26 -22.16 10.41
C THR A 63 -4.27 -22.23 11.55
N GLY A 64 -3.86 -22.73 12.73
CA GLY A 64 -4.70 -22.79 13.93
C GLY A 64 -4.82 -21.46 14.70
N GLN A 65 -4.14 -20.40 14.25
CA GLN A 65 -4.18 -19.10 14.91
C GLN A 65 -5.31 -18.25 14.35
N MET A 66 -6.30 -17.87 15.18
CA MET A 66 -7.46 -17.10 14.73
C MET A 66 -7.09 -15.67 14.25
N LEU A 67 -6.18 -14.98 14.95
CA LEU A 67 -5.73 -13.64 14.59
C LEU A 67 -4.32 -13.69 14.01
N PHE A 68 -4.04 -12.90 12.99
CA PHE A 68 -2.69 -12.81 12.43
C PHE A 68 -1.68 -12.26 13.44
N LEU A 69 -2.12 -11.31 14.29
CA LEU A 69 -1.25 -10.65 15.27
C LEU A 69 -1.69 -10.99 16.70
N VAL A 70 -0.85 -11.75 17.37
CA VAL A 70 -1.03 -12.13 18.77
C VAL A 70 0.19 -11.74 19.61
N THR A 71 -0.01 -11.58 20.91
CA THR A 71 1.05 -11.36 21.91
C THR A 71 1.90 -12.62 22.07
N GLN A 72 2.93 -12.55 22.93
CA GLN A 72 3.69 -13.75 23.31
C GLN A 72 2.80 -14.81 24.01
N SER A 73 1.79 -14.37 24.74
CA SER A 73 0.80 -15.25 25.40
C SER A 73 -0.28 -15.76 24.43
N ARG A 74 -0.11 -15.60 23.11
CA ARG A 74 -1.04 -16.04 22.04
C ARG A 74 -2.46 -15.45 22.14
N VAL A 75 -2.61 -14.30 22.78
CA VAL A 75 -3.88 -13.56 22.82
C VAL A 75 -3.80 -12.30 21.91
N GLY A 76 -4.95 -11.82 21.45
CA GLY A 76 -5.02 -10.60 20.63
C GLY A 76 -4.50 -9.37 21.38
N PHE A 77 -3.92 -8.45 20.65
CA PHE A 77 -3.47 -7.18 21.22
C PHE A 77 -4.65 -6.30 21.62
N THR A 78 -4.55 -5.65 22.78
CA THR A 78 -5.37 -4.47 23.09
C THR A 78 -4.94 -3.27 22.23
N ALA A 79 -5.79 -2.25 22.10
CA ALA A 79 -5.46 -1.06 21.31
C ALA A 79 -4.17 -0.36 21.78
N GLY A 80 -4.05 -0.12 23.09
CA GLY A 80 -2.85 0.48 23.68
C GLY A 80 -1.62 -0.44 23.62
N GLY A 81 -1.83 -1.74 23.88
CA GLY A 81 -0.76 -2.75 23.82
C GLY A 81 -0.14 -2.85 22.44
N PHE A 82 -0.95 -2.88 21.38
CA PHE A 82 -0.44 -2.89 20.00
C PHE A 82 0.39 -1.65 19.68
N GLY A 83 -0.12 -0.47 20.02
CA GLY A 83 0.58 0.78 19.72
C GLY A 83 1.94 0.88 20.42
N ASN A 84 2.01 0.44 21.70
CA ASN A 84 3.25 0.43 22.47
C ASN A 84 4.26 -0.59 21.93
N TRP A 85 3.79 -1.81 21.68
CA TRP A 85 4.62 -2.87 21.08
C TRP A 85 5.18 -2.46 19.73
N PHE A 86 4.34 -1.92 18.84
CA PHE A 86 4.75 -1.52 17.49
C PHE A 86 5.79 -0.37 17.51
N ARG A 87 5.61 0.62 18.42
CA ARG A 87 6.63 1.66 18.63
C ARG A 87 7.95 1.09 19.16
N GLY A 88 7.89 0.09 20.04
CA GLY A 88 9.06 -0.65 20.50
C GLY A 88 9.79 -1.33 19.34
N ALA A 89 9.05 -2.01 18.46
CA ALA A 89 9.58 -2.63 17.25
C ALA A 89 10.23 -1.60 16.31
N CYS A 90 9.61 -0.44 16.11
CA CYS A 90 10.19 0.65 15.31
C CYS A 90 11.51 1.15 15.91
N ARG A 91 11.59 1.35 17.23
CA ARG A 91 12.84 1.73 17.90
C ARG A 91 13.94 0.70 17.73
N ALA A 92 13.61 -0.59 17.91
CA ALA A 92 14.55 -1.69 17.71
C ALA A 92 15.08 -1.77 16.27
N ALA A 93 14.24 -1.35 15.30
CA ALA A 93 14.63 -1.27 13.89
C ALA A 93 15.36 0.05 13.50
N GLY A 94 15.73 0.90 14.45
CA GLY A 94 16.43 2.17 14.20
C GLY A 94 15.56 3.29 13.61
N ILE A 95 14.23 3.19 13.72
CA ILE A 95 13.26 4.19 13.20
C ILE A 95 12.30 4.66 14.30
N PRO A 96 12.79 5.33 15.37
CA PRO A 96 12.06 5.56 16.62
C PRO A 96 10.77 6.38 16.46
N ASP A 97 10.72 7.31 15.49
CA ASP A 97 9.61 8.25 15.34
C ASP A 97 8.49 7.74 14.42
N ARG A 98 8.38 6.41 14.28
CA ARG A 98 7.36 5.79 13.43
C ARG A 98 6.24 5.15 14.25
N SER A 99 5.06 5.11 13.65
CA SER A 99 3.86 4.57 14.28
C SER A 99 2.98 3.81 13.27
N ALA A 100 2.09 2.96 13.79
CA ALA A 100 1.12 2.25 12.97
C ALA A 100 0.22 3.22 12.18
N HIS A 101 -0.15 4.37 12.76
CA HIS A 101 -0.93 5.39 12.03
C HIS A 101 -0.12 6.04 10.91
N GLY A 102 1.19 6.24 11.10
CA GLY A 102 2.10 6.71 10.05
C GLY A 102 2.14 5.77 8.84
N LEU A 103 2.10 4.44 9.05
CA LEU A 103 2.10 3.48 7.95
C LEU A 103 0.83 3.56 7.08
N ARG A 104 -0.35 3.81 7.67
CA ARG A 104 -1.57 4.06 6.88
C ARG A 104 -1.41 5.31 6.00
N LYS A 105 -0.80 6.39 6.54
CA LYS A 105 -0.48 7.58 5.73
C LYS A 105 0.49 7.23 4.61
N SER A 106 1.58 6.52 4.93
CA SER A 106 2.56 6.07 3.94
C SER A 106 1.93 5.20 2.85
N ALA A 107 1.00 4.30 3.19
CA ALA A 107 0.27 3.47 2.23
C ALA A 107 -0.56 4.35 1.27
N ALA A 108 -1.32 5.32 1.79
CA ALA A 108 -2.10 6.23 0.97
C ALA A 108 -1.22 7.12 0.07
N THR A 109 -0.09 7.63 0.60
CA THR A 109 0.89 8.39 -0.19
C THR A 109 1.48 7.53 -1.31
N ARG A 110 1.88 6.28 -1.02
CA ARG A 110 2.42 5.36 -2.05
C ARG A 110 1.41 5.06 -3.16
N LEU A 111 0.12 4.95 -2.84
CA LEU A 111 -0.92 4.80 -3.87
C LEU A 111 -1.02 6.07 -4.73
N ALA A 112 -0.98 7.25 -4.12
CA ALA A 112 -0.96 8.51 -4.85
C ALA A 112 0.28 8.64 -5.75
N ASP A 113 1.48 8.33 -5.22
CA ASP A 113 2.75 8.36 -5.97
C ASP A 113 2.75 7.36 -7.14
N ALA A 114 2.08 6.21 -6.99
CA ALA A 114 1.89 5.23 -8.05
C ALA A 114 0.85 5.64 -9.11
N GLY A 115 0.24 6.81 -9.00
CA GLY A 115 -0.73 7.30 -9.98
C GLY A 115 -2.16 6.85 -9.76
N CYS A 116 -2.46 6.22 -8.63
CA CYS A 116 -3.82 5.81 -8.34
C CYS A 116 -4.77 7.01 -8.27
N THR A 117 -5.95 6.85 -8.85
CA THR A 117 -7.02 7.83 -8.76
C THR A 117 -7.54 7.96 -7.33
N GLU A 118 -8.21 9.06 -7.02
CA GLU A 118 -8.87 9.25 -5.72
C GLU A 118 -9.83 8.09 -5.39
N ALA A 119 -10.59 7.62 -6.38
CA ALA A 119 -11.51 6.50 -6.21
C ALA A 119 -10.77 5.20 -5.82
N GLN A 120 -9.63 4.90 -6.45
CA GLN A 120 -8.80 3.76 -6.11
C GLN A 120 -8.19 3.88 -4.71
N ILE A 121 -7.70 5.06 -4.32
CA ILE A 121 -7.19 5.30 -2.98
C ILE A 121 -8.30 5.12 -1.94
N LYS A 122 -9.51 5.64 -2.18
CA LYS A 122 -10.68 5.43 -1.31
C LYS A 122 -11.07 3.95 -1.21
N ALA A 123 -11.07 3.22 -2.33
CA ALA A 123 -11.38 1.79 -2.35
C ALA A 123 -10.44 0.97 -1.47
N VAL A 124 -9.15 1.30 -1.44
CA VAL A 124 -8.17 0.60 -0.58
C VAL A 124 -8.22 1.09 0.86
N THR A 125 -8.28 2.40 1.08
CA THR A 125 -8.15 2.97 2.43
C THR A 125 -9.46 3.02 3.20
N GLY A 126 -10.61 3.04 2.51
CA GLY A 126 -11.92 3.27 3.12
C GLY A 126 -12.11 4.72 3.58
N HIS A 127 -11.40 5.70 2.99
CA HIS A 127 -11.69 7.12 3.23
C HIS A 127 -13.03 7.48 2.63
N GLN A 128 -13.85 8.23 3.37
CA GLN A 128 -15.20 8.57 2.97
C GLN A 128 -15.25 9.88 2.16
N THR A 129 -14.30 10.77 2.39
CA THR A 129 -14.30 12.11 1.78
C THR A 129 -13.08 12.34 0.90
N SER A 130 -13.25 13.16 -0.16
CA SER A 130 -12.18 13.61 -1.03
C SER A 130 -11.11 14.40 -0.25
N LYS A 131 -11.52 15.20 0.72
CA LYS A 131 -10.64 16.00 1.56
C LYS A 131 -9.62 15.15 2.34
N GLU A 132 -9.98 13.92 2.73
CA GLU A 132 -9.05 12.99 3.39
C GLU A 132 -7.99 12.48 2.42
N VAL A 133 -8.35 12.24 1.15
CA VAL A 133 -7.43 11.74 0.12
C VAL A 133 -6.57 12.87 -0.45
N GLU A 134 -7.13 14.05 -0.63
CA GLU A 134 -6.46 15.23 -1.17
C GLU A 134 -5.13 15.55 -0.47
N ARG A 135 -5.03 15.24 0.84
CA ARG A 135 -3.78 15.41 1.61
C ARG A 135 -2.62 14.56 1.09
N TYR A 136 -2.92 13.45 0.43
CA TYR A 136 -1.92 12.54 -0.14
C TYR A 136 -1.63 12.86 -1.60
N THR A 137 -2.61 13.37 -2.34
CA THR A 137 -2.48 13.67 -3.76
C THR A 137 -1.89 15.06 -4.02
N LYS A 138 -2.11 16.04 -3.13
CA LYS A 138 -1.53 17.38 -3.23
C LYS A 138 0.00 17.41 -3.20
N ALA A 139 0.63 16.46 -2.55
CA ALA A 139 2.09 16.36 -2.47
C ALA A 139 2.71 15.79 -3.76
N ARG A 140 1.90 15.31 -4.69
CA ARG A 140 2.37 14.79 -5.96
C ARG A 140 2.74 15.94 -6.89
N ASP A 141 3.97 15.91 -7.40
CA ASP A 141 4.48 16.93 -8.32
C ASP A 141 3.59 17.02 -9.57
N GLN A 142 3.06 18.20 -9.88
CA GLN A 142 2.26 18.48 -11.07
C GLN A 142 2.95 17.98 -12.35
N ARG A 143 4.28 18.09 -12.41
CA ARG A 143 5.08 17.63 -13.55
C ARG A 143 4.97 16.11 -13.76
N LEU A 144 5.03 15.32 -12.68
CA LEU A 144 4.86 13.86 -12.76
C LEU A 144 3.45 13.50 -13.21
N LEU A 145 2.43 14.19 -12.71
CA LEU A 145 1.06 13.99 -13.13
C LEU A 145 0.87 14.28 -14.63
N ALA A 146 1.48 15.36 -15.13
CA ALA A 146 1.44 15.68 -16.53
C ALA A 146 2.18 14.65 -17.40
N GLN A 147 3.35 14.19 -16.96
CA GLN A 147 4.09 13.13 -17.65
C GLN A 147 3.29 11.83 -17.76
N ASP A 148 2.65 11.40 -16.68
CA ASP A 148 1.81 10.20 -16.68
C ASP A 148 0.60 10.37 -17.60
N ALA A 149 -0.06 11.53 -17.58
CA ALA A 149 -1.19 11.82 -18.46
C ALA A 149 -0.78 11.73 -19.94
N PHE A 150 0.35 12.31 -20.32
CA PHE A 150 0.88 12.22 -21.68
C PHE A 150 1.29 10.79 -22.05
N ALA A 151 1.86 10.03 -21.12
CA ALA A 151 2.17 8.61 -21.36
C ALA A 151 0.90 7.78 -21.66
N MET A 152 -0.21 8.04 -20.96
CA MET A 152 -1.49 7.35 -21.20
C MET A 152 -2.09 7.61 -22.58
N ILE A 153 -1.90 8.81 -23.15
CA ILE A 153 -2.40 9.15 -24.50
C ILE A 153 -1.37 8.86 -25.61
N GLY A 154 -0.27 8.17 -25.30
CA GLY A 154 0.72 7.71 -26.30
C GLY A 154 1.72 8.78 -26.76
N GLY A 155 1.85 9.90 -26.04
CA GLY A 155 2.61 11.10 -26.44
C GLY A 155 4.12 11.06 -26.20
N THR A 156 4.80 9.94 -25.93
CA THR A 156 6.22 10.00 -25.57
C THR A 156 7.19 9.17 -26.38
N GLN A 157 6.75 8.27 -27.25
CA GLN A 157 7.68 7.51 -28.12
C GLN A 157 7.34 7.54 -29.62
N ARG A 158 6.09 7.71 -30.02
CA ARG A 158 5.73 7.77 -31.43
C ARG A 158 6.04 9.12 -32.08
N GLU A 159 5.90 10.22 -31.35
CA GLU A 159 6.17 11.56 -31.90
C GLU A 159 7.66 11.84 -32.12
N GLN A 160 8.55 11.28 -31.32
CA GLN A 160 10.00 11.39 -31.56
C GLN A 160 10.45 10.67 -32.84
N THR A 161 9.74 9.65 -33.28
CA THR A 161 10.03 8.94 -34.52
C THR A 161 9.49 9.68 -35.77
N LEU A 162 8.44 10.47 -35.61
CA LEU A 162 7.85 11.29 -36.68
C LEU A 162 8.52 12.67 -36.80
N ALA A 163 9.07 13.20 -35.71
CA ALA A 163 9.75 14.51 -35.69
C ALA A 163 11.19 14.46 -36.23
N ASN A 164 11.77 13.30 -36.50
CA ASN A 164 13.11 13.18 -37.04
C ASN A 164 13.20 12.17 -38.24
N PRO A 165 12.57 12.47 -39.37
CA PRO A 165 12.67 11.64 -40.57
C PRO A 165 14.05 11.70 -41.26
N ALA A 166 14.94 12.61 -40.84
CA ALA A 166 16.24 12.84 -41.50
C ALA A 166 17.38 11.91 -41.07
N GLY A 167 17.16 11.00 -40.11
CA GLY A 167 18.21 10.09 -39.59
C GLY A 167 18.47 8.82 -40.41
N LYS A 168 17.80 8.56 -41.56
CA LYS A 168 17.92 7.33 -42.34
C LYS A 168 18.42 7.47 -43.79
N LEU A 169 19.02 8.60 -44.14
CA LEU A 169 19.53 8.82 -45.51
C LEU A 169 21.03 9.17 -45.55
N ALA A 170 21.86 8.48 -44.77
CA ALA A 170 23.31 8.58 -44.96
C ALA A 170 23.97 7.26 -44.56
N LYS A 171 23.92 6.26 -45.46
CA LYS A 171 24.93 5.20 -45.66
C LYS A 171 24.46 4.22 -46.72
N SER A 172 24.51 4.64 -47.97
CA SER A 172 24.76 3.76 -49.10
C SER A 172 25.30 4.64 -50.23
N ASN A 173 26.62 4.81 -50.26
CA ASN A 173 27.41 4.97 -51.48
C ASN A 173 28.87 4.99 -51.09
N GLY A 174 29.61 4.06 -51.66
CA GLY A 174 31.07 4.13 -51.63
C GLY A 174 31.74 2.76 -51.62
N ASN A 175 31.81 2.18 -52.84
CA ASN A 175 32.87 1.30 -53.35
C ASN A 175 33.07 -0.06 -52.69
#